data_74f268bedfcae7ebfacfb33529021731
#
_entry.id   74f268bedfcae7ebfacfb33529021731
#
_cell.length_a   1.000
_cell.length_b   1.000
_cell.length_c   1.000
_cell.angle_alpha   90.00
_cell.angle_beta   90.00
_cell.angle_gamma   90.00
#
_symmetry.space_group_name_H-M   'P 1'
#
loop_
_entity.id
_entity.type
_entity.pdbx_description
1 polymer ?
#
loop_
_entity_poly.entity_id
_entity_poly.type
_entity_poly.pdbx_seq_one_letter_code
_entity_poly.pdbx_strand_id
1 'polypeptide(L)'
;MTKVRVGLIGTGFVAELHMYAYKRVYGVDAEVVAAVSRSDQVEAFAKKHQIAQTYRDYRALLADPVIDVVDICTPPALHARMIVDAVRAGKHVICEKPFTGYFGRPGDPAPIGKHVRKKAMYEHVMAEMTELRAAIENSGKLFMYAEDWIYAPALAKTVEILTATGDKILS
;
A
#
# COMPACT_ATOMS: atom_id res chain seq x y z
N MET A 1 16.71 16.07 -11.73
CA MET A 1 16.02 15.39 -10.61
C MET A 1 16.37 13.91 -10.69
N THR A 2 16.53 13.24 -9.54
CA THR A 2 16.75 11.79 -9.52
C THR A 2 15.44 11.12 -9.88
N LYS A 3 15.45 10.20 -10.85
CA LYS A 3 14.28 9.43 -11.26
C LYS A 3 13.94 8.37 -10.20
N VAL A 4 12.68 8.30 -9.79
CA VAL A 4 12.16 7.29 -8.87
C VAL A 4 11.42 6.22 -9.68
N ARG A 5 11.88 4.98 -9.62
CA ARG A 5 11.34 3.86 -10.38
C ARG A 5 10.43 3.03 -9.50
N VAL A 6 9.18 2.96 -9.89
CA VAL A 6 8.12 2.31 -9.12
C VAL A 6 7.77 0.95 -9.72
N GLY A 7 7.68 -0.07 -8.85
CA GLY A 7 7.11 -1.36 -9.16
C GLY A 7 5.69 -1.48 -8.59
N LEU A 8 4.69 -1.65 -9.45
CA LEU A 8 3.30 -1.75 -9.06
C LEU A 8 2.90 -3.20 -8.77
N ILE A 9 2.43 -3.47 -7.55
CA ILE A 9 1.99 -4.80 -7.13
C ILE A 9 0.46 -4.86 -7.09
N GLY A 10 -0.12 -5.54 -8.07
CA GLY A 10 -1.57 -5.56 -8.33
C GLY A 10 -1.94 -4.71 -9.54
N THR A 11 -2.90 -5.19 -10.33
CA THR A 11 -3.36 -4.53 -11.58
C THR A 11 -4.88 -4.40 -11.61
N GLY A 12 -5.48 -4.25 -10.43
CA GLY A 12 -6.92 -4.07 -10.27
C GLY A 12 -7.37 -2.60 -10.40
N PHE A 13 -8.61 -2.34 -10.03
CA PHE A 13 -9.23 -1.02 -10.12
C PHE A 13 -8.41 0.08 -9.42
N VAL A 14 -7.90 -0.20 -8.21
CA VAL A 14 -7.10 0.78 -7.45
C VAL A 14 -5.80 1.11 -8.16
N ALA A 15 -5.14 0.12 -8.78
CA ALA A 15 -3.94 0.35 -9.58
C ALA A 15 -4.17 1.32 -10.74
N GLU A 16 -5.36 1.30 -11.37
CA GLU A 16 -5.74 2.28 -12.40
C GLU A 16 -5.79 3.70 -11.85
N LEU A 17 -6.29 3.89 -10.62
CA LEU A 17 -6.32 5.20 -9.96
C LEU A 17 -4.91 5.69 -9.65
N HIS A 18 -4.03 4.80 -9.16
CA HIS A 18 -2.63 5.13 -8.91
C HIS A 18 -1.90 5.51 -10.21
N MET A 19 -2.11 4.77 -11.31
CA MET A 19 -1.54 5.14 -12.62
C MET A 19 -2.03 6.50 -13.12
N TYR A 20 -3.28 6.86 -12.81
CA TYR A 20 -3.80 8.20 -13.10
C TYR A 20 -3.13 9.27 -12.24
N ALA A 21 -2.86 8.97 -10.96
CA ALA A 21 -2.17 9.87 -10.04
C ALA A 21 -0.70 10.06 -10.43
N TYR A 22 0.04 8.99 -10.79
CA TYR A 22 1.44 9.09 -11.23
C TYR A 22 1.65 10.06 -12.40
N LYS A 23 0.70 10.14 -13.32
CA LYS A 23 0.74 11.10 -14.44
C LYS A 23 0.60 12.58 -14.00
N ARG A 24 0.30 12.84 -12.73
CA ARG A 24 0.05 14.16 -12.16
C ARG A 24 0.94 14.51 -10.98
N VAL A 25 1.96 13.71 -10.72
CA VAL A 25 2.95 14.00 -9.69
C VAL A 25 3.81 15.19 -10.13
N TYR A 26 3.97 16.17 -9.25
CA TYR A 26 4.81 17.34 -9.47
C TYR A 26 5.99 17.33 -8.51
N GLY A 27 7.14 17.84 -8.97
CA GLY A 27 8.33 18.00 -8.14
C GLY A 27 9.17 16.72 -7.96
N VAL A 28 8.70 15.57 -8.47
CA VAL A 28 9.43 14.29 -8.48
C VAL A 28 9.30 13.66 -9.86
N ASP A 29 10.40 13.15 -10.40
CA ASP A 29 10.39 12.33 -11.61
C ASP A 29 10.10 10.87 -11.22
N ALA A 30 8.82 10.51 -11.13
CA ALA A 30 8.39 9.16 -10.77
C ALA A 30 7.84 8.42 -12.00
N GLU A 31 8.33 7.20 -12.23
CA GLU A 31 7.90 6.35 -13.33
C GLU A 31 7.55 4.95 -12.85
N VAL A 32 6.39 4.44 -13.23
CA VAL A 32 6.04 3.04 -13.05
C VAL A 32 6.70 2.20 -14.14
N VAL A 33 7.78 1.50 -13.79
CA VAL A 33 8.62 0.74 -14.74
C VAL A 33 8.27 -0.74 -14.80
N ALA A 34 7.59 -1.25 -13.78
CA ALA A 34 7.22 -2.65 -13.68
C ALA A 34 5.84 -2.83 -13.05
N ALA A 35 5.14 -3.89 -13.44
CA ALA A 35 3.89 -4.31 -12.83
C ALA A 35 3.88 -5.82 -12.55
N VAL A 36 3.22 -6.24 -11.47
CA VAL A 36 3.05 -7.66 -11.16
C VAL A 36 1.61 -7.99 -10.84
N SER A 37 1.12 -9.08 -11.39
CA SER A 37 -0.13 -9.71 -11.01
C SER A 37 -0.09 -11.21 -11.36
N ARG A 38 -0.83 -12.01 -10.58
CA ARG A 38 -1.06 -13.43 -10.91
C ARG A 38 -2.05 -13.62 -12.06
N SER A 39 -2.85 -12.59 -12.34
CA SER A 39 -3.83 -12.58 -13.43
C SER A 39 -3.13 -12.36 -14.77
N ASP A 40 -3.65 -13.00 -15.82
CA ASP A 40 -3.20 -12.80 -17.20
C ASP A 40 -3.49 -11.39 -17.75
N GLN A 41 -4.18 -10.57 -16.98
CA GLN A 41 -4.45 -9.18 -17.34
C GLN A 41 -3.22 -8.26 -17.14
N VAL A 42 -2.14 -8.74 -16.52
CA VAL A 42 -0.96 -7.90 -16.26
C VAL A 42 -0.31 -7.38 -17.55
N GLU A 43 -0.27 -8.19 -18.60
CA GLU A 43 0.26 -7.77 -19.91
C GLU A 43 -0.62 -6.72 -20.59
N ALA A 44 -1.93 -6.89 -20.52
CA ALA A 44 -2.87 -5.89 -21.05
C ALA A 44 -2.78 -4.57 -20.28
N PHE A 45 -2.66 -4.63 -18.95
CA PHE A 45 -2.44 -3.47 -18.09
C PHE A 45 -1.12 -2.77 -18.41
N ALA A 46 -0.03 -3.52 -18.51
CA ALA A 46 1.29 -2.98 -18.85
C ALA A 46 1.31 -2.30 -20.22
N LYS A 47 0.70 -2.93 -21.22
CA LYS A 47 0.55 -2.35 -22.57
C LYS A 47 -0.24 -1.05 -22.55
N LYS A 48 -1.36 -1.01 -21.83
CA LYS A 48 -2.21 0.19 -21.68
C LYS A 48 -1.47 1.36 -21.07
N HIS A 49 -0.63 1.09 -20.08
CA HIS A 49 0.09 2.11 -19.31
C HIS A 49 1.54 2.31 -19.75
N GLN A 50 2.00 1.62 -20.79
CA GLN A 50 3.36 1.68 -21.34
C GLN A 50 4.43 1.27 -20.30
N ILE A 51 4.08 0.29 -19.43
CA ILE A 51 5.00 -0.27 -18.44
C ILE A 51 5.92 -1.29 -19.14
N ALA A 52 7.23 -1.14 -18.94
CA ALA A 52 8.23 -1.89 -19.68
C ALA A 52 8.32 -3.37 -19.27
N GLN A 53 8.10 -3.67 -17.97
CA GLN A 53 8.29 -5.02 -17.44
C GLN A 53 7.05 -5.54 -16.71
N THR A 54 6.81 -6.85 -16.84
CA THR A 54 5.76 -7.56 -16.10
C THR A 54 6.33 -8.76 -15.36
N TYR A 55 5.72 -9.05 -14.21
CA TYR A 55 6.07 -10.19 -13.36
C TYR A 55 4.80 -10.97 -12.98
N ARG A 56 4.96 -12.26 -12.66
CA ARG A 56 3.89 -13.12 -12.14
C ARG A 56 4.03 -13.39 -10.64
N ASP A 57 5.22 -13.21 -10.09
CA ASP A 57 5.51 -13.27 -8.66
C ASP A 57 6.08 -11.92 -8.20
N TYR A 58 5.48 -11.33 -7.18
CA TYR A 58 5.95 -10.05 -6.62
C TYR A 58 7.36 -10.14 -6.03
N ARG A 59 7.79 -11.33 -5.61
CA ARG A 59 9.17 -11.53 -5.12
C ARG A 59 10.21 -11.34 -6.21
N ALA A 60 9.88 -11.73 -7.44
CA ALA A 60 10.73 -11.47 -8.59
C ALA A 60 10.83 -9.96 -8.87
N LEU A 61 9.73 -9.22 -8.73
CA LEU A 61 9.73 -7.76 -8.80
C LEU A 61 10.56 -7.15 -7.66
N LEU A 62 10.45 -7.65 -6.42
CA LEU A 62 11.25 -7.17 -5.29
C LEU A 62 12.75 -7.39 -5.48
N ALA A 63 13.14 -8.46 -6.15
CA ALA A 63 14.54 -8.80 -6.45
C ALA A 63 15.16 -7.93 -7.55
N ASP A 64 14.35 -7.20 -8.32
CA ASP A 64 14.85 -6.33 -9.38
C ASP A 64 15.55 -5.09 -8.78
N PRO A 65 16.87 -4.91 -9.02
CA PRO A 65 17.62 -3.78 -8.47
C PRO A 65 17.24 -2.44 -9.09
N VAL A 66 16.54 -2.45 -10.23
CA VAL A 66 16.10 -1.22 -10.91
C VAL A 66 14.97 -0.53 -10.14
N ILE A 67 14.19 -1.27 -9.34
CA ILE A 67 13.04 -0.74 -8.61
C ILE A 67 13.48 -0.09 -7.31
N ASP A 68 13.07 1.15 -7.09
CA ASP A 68 13.36 1.94 -5.89
C ASP A 68 12.21 1.83 -4.86
N VAL A 69 10.98 1.88 -5.36
CA VAL A 69 9.73 1.91 -4.56
C VAL A 69 8.77 0.85 -5.07
N VAL A 70 8.07 0.20 -4.17
CA VAL A 70 6.92 -0.65 -4.53
C VAL A 70 5.62 -0.01 -4.08
N ASP A 71 4.61 -0.09 -4.93
CA ASP A 71 3.27 0.41 -4.67
C ASP A 71 2.29 -0.78 -4.62
N ILE A 72 1.76 -1.05 -3.43
CA ILE A 72 0.96 -2.24 -3.13
C ILE A 72 -0.52 -1.94 -3.28
N CYS A 73 -1.11 -2.39 -4.38
CA CYS A 73 -2.51 -2.25 -4.77
C CYS A 73 -3.25 -3.60 -4.78
N THR A 74 -2.90 -4.49 -3.87
CA THR A 74 -3.46 -5.84 -3.76
C THR A 74 -4.66 -5.90 -2.80
N PRO A 75 -5.34 -7.05 -2.70
CA PRO A 75 -6.30 -7.26 -1.61
C PRO A 75 -5.65 -7.10 -0.23
N PRO A 76 -6.34 -6.46 0.75
CA PRO A 76 -5.77 -6.11 2.05
C PRO A 76 -5.15 -7.26 2.85
N ALA A 77 -5.66 -8.48 2.70
CA ALA A 77 -5.11 -9.66 3.36
C ALA A 77 -3.65 -10.01 2.98
N LEU A 78 -3.13 -9.39 1.92
CA LEU A 78 -1.76 -9.59 1.45
C LEU A 78 -0.81 -8.47 1.87
N HIS A 79 -1.33 -7.33 2.34
CA HIS A 79 -0.57 -6.12 2.57
C HIS A 79 0.55 -6.31 3.58
N ALA A 80 0.23 -6.81 4.78
CA ALA A 80 1.19 -6.94 5.87
C ALA A 80 2.44 -7.73 5.43
N ARG A 81 2.22 -8.89 4.82
CA ARG A 81 3.33 -9.72 4.32
C ARG A 81 4.13 -9.03 3.24
N MET A 82 3.45 -8.41 2.26
CA MET A 82 4.13 -7.75 1.14
C MET A 82 4.94 -6.54 1.59
N ILE A 83 4.46 -5.79 2.60
CA ILE A 83 5.21 -4.70 3.22
C ILE A 83 6.50 -5.21 3.82
N VAL A 84 6.43 -6.27 4.66
CA VAL A 84 7.59 -6.86 5.31
C VAL A 84 8.60 -7.38 4.29
N ASP A 85 8.13 -8.12 3.28
CA ASP A 85 8.99 -8.66 2.22
C ASP A 85 9.67 -7.52 1.43
N ALA A 86 8.95 -6.44 1.14
CA ALA A 86 9.46 -5.29 0.39
C ALA A 86 10.54 -4.50 1.15
N VAL A 87 10.30 -4.16 2.42
CA VAL A 87 11.30 -3.41 3.20
C VAL A 87 12.54 -4.25 3.45
N ARG A 88 12.41 -5.57 3.65
CA ARG A 88 13.54 -6.51 3.75
C ARG A 88 14.31 -6.64 2.44
N ALA A 89 13.63 -6.50 1.30
CA ALA A 89 14.29 -6.44 -0.02
C ALA A 89 14.92 -5.07 -0.31
N GLY A 90 14.89 -4.14 0.64
CA GLY A 90 15.50 -2.83 0.51
C GLY A 90 14.69 -1.84 -0.33
N LYS A 91 13.38 -2.05 -0.50
CA LYS A 91 12.50 -1.16 -1.25
C LYS A 91 11.77 -0.19 -0.32
N HIS A 92 11.56 1.04 -0.78
CA HIS A 92 10.54 1.92 -0.19
C HIS A 92 9.15 1.38 -0.52
N VAL A 93 8.15 1.68 0.30
CA VAL A 93 6.82 1.10 0.17
C VAL A 93 5.74 2.18 0.20
N ILE A 94 4.84 2.13 -0.77
CA ILE A 94 3.52 2.72 -0.73
C ILE A 94 2.53 1.56 -0.57
N CYS A 95 1.57 1.66 0.34
CA CYS A 95 0.57 0.61 0.53
C CYS A 95 -0.83 1.19 0.66
N GLU A 96 -1.74 0.62 -0.11
CA GLU A 96 -3.16 0.94 -0.06
C GLU A 96 -3.79 0.63 1.30
N LYS A 97 -4.88 1.33 1.56
CA LYS A 97 -5.69 1.15 2.77
C LYS A 97 -6.62 -0.09 2.66
N PRO A 98 -6.96 -0.71 3.77
CA PRO A 98 -6.26 -0.68 5.06
C PRO A 98 -4.94 -1.46 4.96
N PHE A 99 -3.87 -1.01 5.61
CA PHE A 99 -2.59 -1.69 5.48
C PHE A 99 -2.49 -3.00 6.30
N THR A 100 -3.38 -3.21 7.25
CA THR A 100 -3.58 -4.49 7.97
C THR A 100 -5.01 -4.67 8.44
N GLY A 101 -5.36 -5.88 8.89
CA GLY A 101 -6.67 -6.22 9.42
C GLY A 101 -6.77 -7.71 9.74
N TYR A 102 -7.87 -8.10 10.37
CA TYR A 102 -8.17 -9.51 10.56
C TYR A 102 -9.01 -10.06 9.40
N PHE A 103 -8.43 -10.95 8.62
CA PHE A 103 -9.06 -11.51 7.40
C PHE A 103 -9.47 -12.98 7.56
N GLY A 104 -9.43 -13.50 8.80
CA GLY A 104 -9.75 -14.89 9.13
C GLY A 104 -8.53 -15.81 9.11
N ARG A 105 -8.67 -16.93 9.80
CA ARG A 105 -7.73 -18.04 9.84
C ARG A 105 -8.39 -19.32 9.32
N PRO A 106 -7.60 -20.31 8.88
CA PRO A 106 -8.18 -21.63 8.58
C PRO A 106 -9.00 -22.16 9.75
N GLY A 107 -10.27 -22.51 9.49
CA GLY A 107 -11.20 -22.98 10.51
C GLY A 107 -12.08 -21.91 11.18
N ASP A 108 -11.86 -20.64 10.92
CA ASP A 108 -12.75 -19.59 11.41
C ASP A 108 -14.14 -19.67 10.75
N PRO A 109 -15.21 -19.57 11.53
CA PRO A 109 -16.55 -19.62 10.99
C PRO A 109 -16.92 -18.33 10.25
N ALA A 110 -17.52 -18.48 9.09
CA ALA A 110 -18.00 -17.35 8.29
C ALA A 110 -19.44 -16.93 8.71
N PRO A 111 -19.74 -15.63 8.65
CA PRO A 111 -18.86 -14.50 8.46
C PRO A 111 -18.03 -14.21 9.72
N ILE A 112 -16.71 -14.07 9.53
CA ILE A 112 -15.76 -13.91 10.65
C ILE A 112 -16.10 -12.74 11.57
N GLY A 113 -16.58 -11.63 11.00
CA GLY A 113 -16.99 -10.45 11.78
C GLY A 113 -18.13 -10.71 12.76
N LYS A 114 -18.90 -11.77 12.58
CA LYS A 114 -20.01 -12.17 13.45
C LYS A 114 -19.63 -13.25 14.46
N HIS A 115 -18.79 -14.17 14.07
CA HIS A 115 -18.55 -15.40 14.81
C HIS A 115 -17.20 -15.44 15.53
N VAL A 116 -16.18 -14.72 15.03
CA VAL A 116 -14.88 -14.66 15.70
C VAL A 116 -14.91 -13.60 16.81
N ARG A 117 -14.36 -13.93 17.97
CA ARG A 117 -14.30 -13.02 19.12
C ARG A 117 -13.50 -11.76 18.78
N LYS A 118 -14.07 -10.57 19.01
CA LYS A 118 -13.42 -9.28 18.71
C LYS A 118 -12.06 -9.12 19.39
N LYS A 119 -11.93 -9.61 20.63
CA LYS A 119 -10.65 -9.60 21.35
C LYS A 119 -9.58 -10.40 20.61
N ALA A 120 -9.90 -11.58 20.09
CA ALA A 120 -8.95 -12.40 19.33
C ALA A 120 -8.53 -11.74 18.00
N MET A 121 -9.48 -11.07 17.32
CA MET A 121 -9.17 -10.27 16.13
C MET A 121 -8.22 -9.13 16.48
N TYR A 122 -8.52 -8.39 17.54
CA TYR A 122 -7.69 -7.26 18.00
C TYR A 122 -6.27 -7.71 18.35
N GLU A 123 -6.14 -8.76 19.16
CA GLU A 123 -4.83 -9.29 19.58
C GLU A 123 -3.99 -9.73 18.37
N HIS A 124 -4.64 -10.34 17.37
CA HIS A 124 -3.95 -10.72 16.12
C HIS A 124 -3.44 -9.49 15.35
N VAL A 125 -4.30 -8.50 15.14
CA VAL A 125 -3.94 -7.28 14.42
C VAL A 125 -2.83 -6.52 15.16
N MET A 126 -2.88 -6.43 16.48
CA MET A 126 -1.84 -5.76 17.27
C MET A 126 -0.49 -6.48 17.20
N ALA A 127 -0.49 -7.81 17.19
CA ALA A 127 0.73 -8.59 17.00
C ALA A 127 1.34 -8.36 15.60
N GLU A 128 0.51 -8.40 14.56
CA GLU A 128 0.94 -8.12 13.17
C GLU A 128 1.46 -6.68 13.03
N MET A 129 0.77 -5.70 13.63
CA MET A 129 1.23 -4.30 13.66
C MET A 129 2.59 -4.13 14.32
N THR A 130 2.86 -4.87 15.39
CA THR A 130 4.16 -4.86 16.07
C THR A 130 5.27 -5.39 15.15
N GLU A 131 5.00 -6.49 14.43
CA GLU A 131 5.94 -7.04 13.46
C GLU A 131 6.19 -6.08 12.29
N LEU A 132 5.13 -5.51 11.72
CA LEU A 132 5.20 -4.52 10.65
C LEU A 132 6.05 -3.32 11.05
N ARG A 133 5.74 -2.75 12.22
CA ARG A 133 6.48 -1.60 12.76
C ARG A 133 7.96 -1.91 12.89
N ALA A 134 8.30 -3.03 13.52
CA ALA A 134 9.69 -3.43 13.70
C ALA A 134 10.41 -3.64 12.35
N ALA A 135 9.75 -4.26 11.36
CA ALA A 135 10.33 -4.46 10.04
C ALA A 135 10.60 -3.13 9.33
N ILE A 136 9.67 -2.18 9.39
CA ILE A 136 9.80 -0.87 8.76
C ILE A 136 10.89 -0.05 9.44
N GLU A 137 10.86 0.09 10.77
CA GLU A 137 11.83 0.88 11.54
C GLU A 137 13.26 0.37 11.37
N ASN A 138 13.46 -0.95 11.34
CA ASN A 138 14.78 -1.57 11.17
C ASN A 138 15.30 -1.56 9.73
N SER A 139 14.46 -1.26 8.74
CA SER A 139 14.85 -1.31 7.32
C SER A 139 15.58 -0.06 6.84
N GLY A 140 15.38 1.08 7.49
CA GLY A 140 15.80 2.40 7.00
C GLY A 140 15.08 2.84 5.73
N LYS A 141 13.96 2.18 5.37
CA LYS A 141 13.15 2.51 4.19
C LYS A 141 11.93 3.34 4.57
N LEU A 142 11.48 4.16 3.64
CA LEU A 142 10.23 4.91 3.80
C LEU A 142 9.04 3.97 3.60
N PHE A 143 8.08 4.09 4.48
CA PHE A 143 6.76 3.50 4.34
C PHE A 143 5.72 4.62 4.25
N MET A 144 4.91 4.60 3.22
CA MET A 144 3.82 5.54 2.98
C MET A 144 2.49 4.80 2.93
N TYR A 145 1.58 5.21 3.80
CA TYR A 145 0.22 4.71 3.84
C TYR A 145 -0.64 5.55 2.89
N ALA A 146 -1.25 4.91 1.88
CA ALA A 146 -2.06 5.58 0.88
C ALA A 146 -3.47 5.88 1.42
N GLU A 147 -3.55 6.71 2.46
CA GLU A 147 -4.79 7.24 3.01
C GLU A 147 -4.99 8.66 2.46
N ASP A 148 -6.00 8.82 1.62
CA ASP A 148 -6.24 10.04 0.86
C ASP A 148 -7.07 11.09 1.61
N TRP A 149 -7.88 10.66 2.59
CA TRP A 149 -8.78 11.55 3.32
C TRP A 149 -8.07 12.69 4.04
N ILE A 150 -6.87 12.47 4.57
CA ILE A 150 -6.09 13.52 5.24
C ILE A 150 -5.70 14.67 4.31
N TYR A 151 -5.71 14.42 3.00
CA TYR A 151 -5.44 15.43 1.97
C TYR A 151 -6.71 16.01 1.34
N ALA A 152 -7.89 15.54 1.73
CA ALA A 152 -9.15 16.04 1.21
C ALA A 152 -9.31 17.52 1.56
N PRO A 153 -9.57 18.42 0.58
CA PRO A 153 -9.58 19.87 0.82
C PRO A 153 -10.49 20.31 1.96
N ALA A 154 -11.65 19.67 2.09
CA ALA A 154 -12.60 19.96 3.16
C ALA A 154 -12.03 19.62 4.54
N LEU A 155 -11.36 18.47 4.70
CA LEU A 155 -10.74 18.06 5.96
C LEU A 155 -9.51 18.90 6.27
N ALA A 156 -8.66 19.18 5.29
CA ALA A 156 -7.49 20.05 5.47
C ALA A 156 -7.94 21.45 5.94
N LYS A 157 -9.00 22.01 5.34
CA LYS A 157 -9.55 23.30 5.76
C LYS A 157 -10.19 23.26 7.15
N THR A 158 -10.85 22.15 7.49
CA THR A 158 -11.41 21.96 8.85
C THR A 158 -10.30 21.96 9.90
N VAL A 159 -9.21 21.23 9.65
CA VAL A 159 -8.04 21.20 10.57
C VAL A 159 -7.44 22.60 10.70
N GLU A 160 -7.27 23.33 9.61
CA GLU A 160 -6.76 24.71 9.62
C GLU A 160 -7.64 25.63 10.51
N ILE A 161 -8.97 25.58 10.33
CA ILE A 161 -9.91 26.39 11.12
C ILE A 161 -9.82 26.04 12.62
N LEU A 162 -9.91 24.74 12.96
CA LEU A 162 -9.83 24.28 14.35
C LEU A 162 -8.51 24.65 15.01
N THR A 163 -7.41 24.58 14.27
CA THR A 163 -6.10 25.00 14.77
C THR A 163 -6.06 26.52 15.03
N ALA A 164 -6.63 27.31 14.13
CA ALA A 164 -6.62 28.77 14.24
C ALA A 164 -7.55 29.27 15.35
N THR A 165 -8.68 28.61 15.60
CA THR A 165 -9.67 29.00 16.63
C THR A 165 -9.35 28.37 18.00
N GLY A 166 -8.52 27.36 18.06
CA GLY A 166 -8.26 26.59 19.27
C GLY A 166 -9.42 25.68 19.69
N ASP A 167 -10.43 25.51 18.83
CA ASP A 167 -11.58 24.65 19.07
C ASP A 167 -11.21 23.17 18.96
N LYS A 168 -12.00 22.36 19.66
CA LYS A 168 -11.87 20.88 19.61
C LYS A 168 -13.16 20.27 19.06
N ILE A 169 -13.01 19.24 18.26
CA ILE A 169 -14.17 18.41 17.90
C ILE A 169 -14.57 17.65 19.16
N LEU A 170 -15.77 17.92 19.65
CA LEU A 170 -16.38 17.16 20.74
C LEU A 170 -16.96 15.88 20.13
N SER A 171 -16.45 14.74 20.58
CA SER A 171 -16.97 13.41 20.22
C SER A 171 -18.16 13.03 21.09
#